data_6cf7bba581be4a08825c8751b486bbbe
#
_entry.id   6cf7bba581be4a08825c8751b486bbbe
#
_cell.length_a   1.000
_cell.length_b   1.000
_cell.length_c   1.000
_cell.angle_alpha   90.00
_cell.angle_beta   90.00
_cell.angle_gamma   90.00
#
_symmetry.space_group_name_H-M   'P 1'
#
loop_
_entity.id
_entity.type
_entity.pdbx_description
1 polymer ?
#
loop_
_entity_poly.entity_id
_entity_poly.type
_entity_poly.pdbx_seq_one_letter_code
_entity_poly.pdbx_strand_id
1 'polypeptide(L)'
;SGCAESKMDRKEAEETVLDAARNMAQFISENLEKKKREWHKTILKEENIATLVSEKKRLSSRKMKLYSDYRSEVLDKEGYMEELEKTTSRISEITLQIAELENEIAVAKKKCDEATEKEMEVNEIAALQDFDKIQLSKIIEKVFIYEPGRMEISWKMDDIFYKEEKA
;
A
#
# COMPACT_ATOMS: atom_id res chain seq x y z
N SER A 1 -36.35 48.13 -7.15
CA SER A 1 -36.50 46.68 -7.41
C SER A 1 -35.18 45.99 -7.07
N GLY A 2 -35.00 45.65 -5.81
CA GLY A 2 -33.82 44.94 -5.37
C GLY A 2 -33.93 43.49 -5.76
N CYS A 3 -33.09 43.02 -6.64
CA CYS A 3 -32.72 41.61 -6.66
C CYS A 3 -32.10 41.31 -5.32
N ALA A 4 -32.84 40.69 -4.42
CA ALA A 4 -32.26 39.99 -3.30
C ALA A 4 -31.56 38.76 -3.89
N GLU A 5 -30.35 38.96 -4.37
CA GLU A 5 -29.44 37.88 -4.62
C GLU A 5 -29.24 37.19 -3.29
N SER A 6 -29.80 35.99 -3.13
CA SER A 6 -29.54 35.17 -1.96
C SER A 6 -28.10 34.67 -2.06
N LYS A 7 -27.16 35.54 -1.67
CA LYS A 7 -25.79 35.10 -1.41
C LYS A 7 -25.89 34.12 -0.27
N MET A 8 -25.36 32.91 -0.50
CA MET A 8 -25.17 31.93 0.56
C MET A 8 -24.49 32.62 1.75
N ASP A 9 -25.13 32.61 2.93
CA ASP A 9 -24.53 33.18 4.13
C ASP A 9 -23.23 32.46 4.44
N ARG A 10 -22.22 33.17 4.89
CA ARG A 10 -20.91 32.62 5.25
C ARG A 10 -21.03 31.43 6.18
N LYS A 11 -21.89 31.52 7.19
CA LYS A 11 -22.12 30.46 8.16
C LYS A 11 -22.72 29.24 7.51
N GLU A 12 -23.69 29.40 6.63
CA GLU A 12 -24.28 28.29 5.84
C GLU A 12 -23.26 27.64 4.91
N ALA A 13 -22.42 28.44 4.26
CA ALA A 13 -21.33 27.93 3.42
C ALA A 13 -20.31 27.11 4.24
N GLU A 14 -19.90 27.60 5.40
CA GLU A 14 -18.97 26.91 6.30
C GLU A 14 -19.56 25.59 6.83
N GLU A 15 -20.83 25.55 7.19
CA GLU A 15 -21.52 24.32 7.62
C GLU A 15 -21.61 23.30 6.49
N THR A 16 -21.92 23.73 5.27
CA THR A 16 -21.98 22.86 4.10
C THR A 16 -20.62 22.27 3.77
N VAL A 17 -19.57 23.07 3.80
CA VAL A 17 -18.19 22.61 3.58
C VAL A 17 -17.76 21.62 4.67
N LEU A 18 -18.10 21.90 5.92
CA LEU A 18 -17.77 21.01 7.04
C LEU A 18 -18.45 19.64 6.90
N ASP A 19 -19.73 19.61 6.55
CA ASP A 19 -20.47 18.35 6.35
C ASP A 19 -19.91 17.55 5.17
N ALA A 20 -19.61 18.22 4.05
CA ALA A 20 -18.99 17.60 2.91
C ALA A 20 -17.59 17.03 3.26
N ALA A 21 -16.80 17.77 4.03
CA ALA A 21 -15.47 17.34 4.46
C ALA A 21 -15.51 16.13 5.41
N ARG A 22 -16.47 16.10 6.33
CA ARG A 22 -16.69 14.94 7.22
C ARG A 22 -17.03 13.67 6.40
N ASN A 23 -17.94 13.80 5.45
CA ASN A 23 -18.33 12.69 4.58
C ASN A 23 -17.17 12.21 3.73
N MET A 24 -16.39 13.13 3.17
CA MET A 24 -15.20 12.78 2.39
C MET A 24 -14.13 12.12 3.26
N ALA A 25 -13.88 12.63 4.45
CA ALA A 25 -12.94 12.05 5.40
C ALA A 25 -13.32 10.61 5.78
N GLN A 26 -14.59 10.35 6.02
CA GLN A 26 -15.10 9.01 6.30
C GLN A 26 -14.90 8.09 5.08
N PHE A 27 -15.22 8.55 3.90
CA PHE A 27 -15.01 7.80 2.66
C PHE A 27 -13.52 7.46 2.44
N ILE A 28 -12.62 8.40 2.67
CA ILE A 28 -11.16 8.18 2.59
C ILE A 28 -10.73 7.13 3.61
N SER A 29 -11.17 7.24 4.86
CA SER A 29 -10.84 6.29 5.94
C SER A 29 -11.26 4.87 5.58
N GLU A 30 -12.48 4.67 5.11
CA GLU A 30 -12.99 3.36 4.68
C GLU A 30 -12.17 2.75 3.53
N ASN A 31 -11.76 3.57 2.56
CA ASN A 31 -10.92 3.11 1.45
C ASN A 31 -9.50 2.77 1.92
N LEU A 32 -8.92 3.54 2.82
CA LEU A 32 -7.60 3.26 3.42
C LEU A 32 -7.63 1.94 4.19
N GLU A 33 -8.68 1.66 4.96
CA GLU A 33 -8.84 0.39 5.66
C GLU A 33 -8.90 -0.82 4.70
N LYS A 34 -9.59 -0.67 3.57
CA LYS A 34 -9.64 -1.73 2.54
C LYS A 34 -8.26 -1.99 1.97
N LYS A 35 -7.52 -0.94 1.61
CA LYS A 35 -6.15 -1.05 1.08
C LYS A 35 -5.19 -1.64 2.10
N LYS A 36 -5.26 -1.24 3.36
CA LYS A 36 -4.45 -1.80 4.44
C LYS A 36 -4.67 -3.31 4.59
N ARG A 37 -5.91 -3.79 4.45
CA ARG A 37 -6.20 -5.23 4.45
C ARG A 37 -5.51 -5.97 3.31
N GLU A 38 -5.49 -5.40 2.12
CA GLU A 38 -4.77 -6.01 0.98
C GLU A 38 -3.25 -6.05 1.20
N TRP A 39 -2.66 -4.97 1.69
CA TRP A 39 -1.23 -4.94 2.02
C TRP A 39 -0.88 -5.90 3.17
N HIS A 40 -1.76 -6.07 4.15
CA HIS A 40 -1.56 -7.05 5.21
C HIS A 40 -1.48 -8.48 4.66
N LYS A 41 -2.28 -8.84 3.66
CA LYS A 41 -2.17 -10.14 2.99
C LYS A 41 -0.77 -10.33 2.36
N THR A 42 -0.21 -9.27 1.78
CA THR A 42 1.15 -9.31 1.24
C THR A 42 2.19 -9.48 2.35
N ILE A 43 2.04 -8.78 3.46
CA ILE A 43 2.95 -8.87 4.62
C ILE A 43 2.96 -10.28 5.21
N LEU A 44 1.81 -10.96 5.25
CA LEU A 44 1.72 -12.34 5.72
C LEU A 44 2.54 -13.34 4.90
N LYS A 45 2.96 -12.99 3.68
CA LYS A 45 3.88 -13.81 2.88
C LYS A 45 5.29 -13.94 3.49
N GLU A 46 5.60 -13.23 4.58
CA GLU A 46 6.87 -13.41 5.31
C GLU A 46 7.12 -14.87 5.72
N GLU A 47 6.07 -15.62 6.03
CA GLU A 47 6.18 -17.06 6.35
C GLU A 47 6.72 -17.86 5.15
N ASN A 48 6.40 -17.44 3.93
CA ASN A 48 6.92 -18.08 2.71
C ASN A 48 8.42 -17.87 2.54
N ILE A 49 8.95 -16.72 2.97
CA ILE A 49 10.40 -16.45 2.96
C ILE A 49 11.14 -17.42 3.86
N ALA A 50 10.64 -17.67 5.07
CA ALA A 50 11.25 -18.62 6.00
C ALA A 50 11.32 -20.04 5.39
N THR A 51 10.26 -20.47 4.71
CA THR A 51 10.21 -21.74 4.00
C THR A 51 11.23 -21.82 2.88
N LEU A 52 11.33 -20.76 2.06
CA LEU A 52 12.29 -20.67 0.96
C LEU A 52 13.75 -20.64 1.45
N VAL A 53 14.00 -19.92 2.54
CA VAL A 53 15.34 -19.90 3.17
C VAL A 53 15.73 -21.29 3.66
N SER A 54 14.81 -22.03 4.28
CA SER A 54 15.04 -23.43 4.71
C SER A 54 15.31 -24.36 3.54
N GLU A 55 14.55 -24.24 2.44
CA GLU A 55 14.78 -25.01 1.22
C GLU A 55 16.15 -24.69 0.61
N LYS A 56 16.53 -23.43 0.51
CA LYS A 56 17.83 -22.99 0.02
C LYS A 56 18.98 -23.59 0.83
N LYS A 57 18.85 -23.58 2.16
CA LYS A 57 19.84 -24.18 3.07
C LYS A 57 19.97 -25.68 2.83
N ARG A 58 18.84 -26.38 2.71
CA ARG A 58 18.83 -27.82 2.41
C ARG A 58 19.50 -28.13 1.06
N LEU A 59 19.22 -27.33 0.02
CA LEU A 59 19.84 -27.50 -1.30
C LEU A 59 21.35 -27.20 -1.28
N SER A 60 21.77 -26.22 -0.49
CA SER A 60 23.21 -25.92 -0.31
C SER A 60 23.93 -27.09 0.35
N SER A 61 23.33 -27.71 1.37
CA SER A 61 23.85 -28.93 1.99
C SER A 61 23.91 -30.11 1.01
N ARG A 62 22.87 -30.29 0.18
CA ARG A 62 22.85 -31.31 -0.88
C ARG A 62 23.96 -31.08 -1.89
N LYS A 63 24.24 -29.86 -2.29
CA LYS A 63 25.32 -29.50 -3.21
C LYS A 63 26.69 -29.96 -2.68
N MET A 64 26.91 -29.77 -1.39
CA MET A 64 28.15 -30.26 -0.74
C MET A 64 28.21 -31.80 -0.73
N LYS A 65 27.10 -32.48 -0.47
CA LYS A 65 27.00 -33.94 -0.50
C LYS A 65 27.25 -34.52 -1.91
N LEU A 66 26.75 -33.86 -2.94
CA LEU A 66 26.98 -34.27 -4.34
C LEU A 66 28.48 -34.38 -4.67
N TYR A 67 29.28 -33.42 -4.19
CA TYR A 67 30.71 -33.44 -4.37
C TYR A 67 31.35 -34.63 -3.64
N SER A 68 30.93 -34.91 -2.42
CA SER A 68 31.38 -36.05 -1.65
C SER A 68 31.03 -37.39 -2.32
N ASP A 69 29.79 -37.53 -2.83
CA ASP A 69 29.30 -38.71 -3.53
C ASP A 69 30.07 -38.93 -4.84
N TYR A 70 30.41 -37.89 -5.58
CA TYR A 70 31.29 -37.96 -6.76
C TYR A 70 32.71 -38.43 -6.41
N ARG A 71 33.28 -37.85 -5.33
CA ARG A 71 34.63 -38.25 -4.87
C ARG A 71 34.69 -39.69 -4.38
N SER A 72 33.60 -40.22 -3.86
CA SER A 72 33.46 -41.61 -3.39
C SER A 72 32.97 -42.59 -4.47
N GLU A 73 32.90 -42.14 -5.71
CA GLU A 73 32.45 -42.95 -6.86
C GLU A 73 31.00 -43.47 -6.76
N VAL A 74 30.17 -42.85 -5.86
CA VAL A 74 28.73 -43.12 -5.76
C VAL A 74 27.99 -42.52 -6.95
N LEU A 75 28.45 -41.38 -7.45
CA LEU A 75 27.98 -40.71 -8.67
C LEU A 75 29.10 -40.72 -9.72
N ASP A 76 28.75 -40.97 -10.97
CA ASP A 76 29.64 -40.72 -12.08
C ASP A 76 29.71 -39.22 -12.42
N LYS A 77 30.63 -38.83 -13.31
CA LYS A 77 30.82 -37.43 -13.68
C LYS A 77 29.56 -36.79 -14.28
N GLU A 78 28.86 -37.55 -15.15
CA GLU A 78 27.65 -37.05 -15.83
C GLU A 78 26.52 -36.83 -14.84
N GLY A 79 26.23 -37.79 -13.97
CA GLY A 79 25.24 -37.69 -12.93
C GLY A 79 25.54 -36.57 -11.92
N TYR A 80 26.81 -36.41 -11.56
CA TYR A 80 27.26 -35.30 -10.70
C TYR A 80 26.99 -33.93 -11.35
N MET A 81 27.37 -33.75 -12.62
CA MET A 81 27.19 -32.49 -13.35
C MET A 81 25.71 -32.13 -13.51
N GLU A 82 24.87 -33.12 -13.85
CA GLU A 82 23.42 -32.93 -14.01
C GLU A 82 22.75 -32.51 -12.69
N GLU A 83 23.01 -33.22 -11.61
CA GLU A 83 22.45 -32.90 -10.31
C GLU A 83 22.98 -31.57 -9.76
N LEU A 84 24.24 -31.24 -10.01
CA LEU A 84 24.83 -29.96 -9.63
C LEU A 84 24.15 -28.79 -10.36
N GLU A 85 23.90 -28.92 -11.66
CA GLU A 85 23.23 -27.91 -12.47
C GLU A 85 21.79 -27.68 -11.96
N LYS A 86 21.01 -28.75 -11.77
CA LYS A 86 19.66 -28.68 -11.23
C LYS A 86 19.62 -27.99 -9.86
N THR A 87 20.50 -28.40 -8.98
CA THR A 87 20.55 -27.83 -7.60
C THR A 87 20.96 -26.37 -7.62
N THR A 88 21.95 -26.00 -8.42
CA THR A 88 22.42 -24.63 -8.56
C THR A 88 21.35 -23.73 -9.16
N SER A 89 20.65 -24.17 -10.20
CA SER A 89 19.55 -23.44 -10.82
C SER A 89 18.41 -23.21 -9.84
N ARG A 90 18.05 -24.22 -9.06
CA ARG A 90 16.99 -24.08 -8.05
C ARG A 90 17.38 -23.12 -6.93
N ILE A 91 18.62 -23.13 -6.47
CA ILE A 91 19.14 -22.16 -5.50
C ILE A 91 19.05 -20.73 -6.05
N SER A 92 19.38 -20.51 -7.31
CA SER A 92 19.27 -19.21 -7.97
C SER A 92 17.83 -18.73 -8.06
N GLU A 93 16.90 -19.59 -8.47
CA GLU A 93 15.46 -19.28 -8.49
C GLU A 93 14.93 -18.88 -7.12
N ILE A 94 15.25 -19.66 -6.08
CA ILE A 94 14.82 -19.35 -4.70
C ILE A 94 15.41 -18.03 -4.23
N THR A 95 16.65 -17.74 -4.57
CA THR A 95 17.31 -16.49 -4.21
C THR A 95 16.57 -15.28 -4.81
N LEU A 96 16.16 -15.37 -6.08
CA LEU A 96 15.35 -14.35 -6.73
C LEU A 96 13.96 -14.23 -6.10
N GLN A 97 13.29 -15.35 -5.85
CA GLN A 97 11.97 -15.35 -5.21
C GLN A 97 11.98 -14.69 -3.83
N ILE A 98 13.02 -14.96 -3.02
CA ILE A 98 13.20 -14.31 -1.72
C ILE A 98 13.34 -12.80 -1.90
N ALA A 99 14.21 -12.34 -2.80
CA ALA A 99 14.45 -10.93 -3.05
C ALA A 99 13.18 -10.19 -3.52
N GLU A 100 12.40 -10.82 -4.40
CA GLU A 100 11.12 -10.27 -4.87
C GLU A 100 10.09 -10.15 -3.74
N LEU A 101 9.93 -11.21 -2.93
CA LEU A 101 9.02 -11.21 -1.78
C LEU A 101 9.43 -10.19 -0.72
N GLU A 102 10.71 -10.09 -0.40
CA GLU A 102 11.23 -9.08 0.55
C GLU A 102 10.91 -7.65 0.08
N ASN A 103 11.06 -7.38 -1.22
CA ASN A 103 10.72 -6.09 -1.80
C ASN A 103 9.20 -5.82 -1.76
N GLU A 104 8.36 -6.78 -2.15
CA GLU A 104 6.91 -6.64 -2.07
C GLU A 104 6.43 -6.35 -0.65
N ILE A 105 6.98 -7.07 0.33
CA ILE A 105 6.64 -6.91 1.75
C ILE A 105 7.10 -5.55 2.27
N ALA A 106 8.31 -5.11 1.93
CA ALA A 106 8.83 -3.81 2.33
C ALA A 106 7.96 -2.67 1.80
N VAL A 107 7.54 -2.74 0.53
CA VAL A 107 6.62 -1.77 -0.09
C VAL A 107 5.26 -1.79 0.60
N ALA A 108 4.70 -2.97 0.89
CA ALA A 108 3.42 -3.10 1.57
C ALA A 108 3.46 -2.53 3.00
N LYS A 109 4.53 -2.78 3.75
CA LYS A 109 4.74 -2.21 5.09
C LYS A 109 4.78 -0.69 5.06
N LYS A 110 5.56 -0.11 4.14
CA LYS A 110 5.65 1.34 3.97
C LYS A 110 4.29 1.96 3.64
N LYS A 111 3.55 1.36 2.72
CA LYS A 111 2.19 1.82 2.36
C LYS A 111 1.22 1.72 3.54
N CYS A 112 1.30 0.68 4.35
CA CYS A 112 0.49 0.56 5.56
C CYS A 112 0.78 1.67 6.57
N ASP A 113 2.04 2.02 6.77
CA ASP A 113 2.45 3.08 7.70
C ASP A 113 1.93 4.45 7.21
N GLU A 114 2.14 4.77 5.93
CA GLU A 114 1.65 5.99 5.30
C GLU A 114 0.12 6.09 5.36
N ALA A 115 -0.58 4.99 5.12
CA ALA A 115 -2.04 4.93 5.20
C ALA A 115 -2.54 5.11 6.65
N THR A 116 -1.83 4.59 7.63
CA THR A 116 -2.18 4.75 9.04
C THR A 116 -2.04 6.22 9.49
N GLU A 117 -0.98 6.89 9.08
CA GLU A 117 -0.80 8.33 9.34
C GLU A 117 -1.92 9.16 8.69
N LYS A 118 -2.23 8.87 7.44
CA LYS A 118 -3.32 9.55 6.71
C LYS A 118 -4.69 9.29 7.33
N GLU A 119 -4.95 8.05 7.76
CA GLU A 119 -6.19 7.67 8.44
C GLU A 119 -6.40 8.45 9.75
N MET A 120 -5.33 8.62 10.53
CA MET A 120 -5.39 9.46 11.75
C MET A 120 -5.77 10.90 11.41
N GLU A 121 -5.15 11.48 10.37
CA GLU A 121 -5.44 12.83 9.90
C GLU A 121 -6.89 13.00 9.45
N VAL A 122 -7.40 12.09 8.62
CA VAL A 122 -8.79 12.19 8.12
C VAL A 122 -9.81 11.87 9.19
N ASN A 123 -9.51 11.02 10.16
CA ASN A 123 -10.40 10.75 11.29
C ASN A 123 -10.56 11.97 12.20
N GLU A 124 -9.54 12.79 12.38
CA GLU A 124 -9.64 14.08 13.06
C GLU A 124 -10.61 15.02 12.34
N ILE A 125 -10.57 15.04 11.00
CA ILE A 125 -11.49 15.84 10.18
C ILE A 125 -12.92 15.31 10.28
N ALA A 126 -13.12 14.00 10.25
CA ALA A 126 -14.44 13.38 10.41
C ALA A 126 -15.08 13.69 11.78
N ALA A 127 -14.26 13.90 12.80
CA ALA A 127 -14.69 14.21 14.17
C ALA A 127 -14.84 15.72 14.46
N LEU A 128 -14.54 16.61 13.49
CA LEU A 128 -14.69 18.07 13.70
C LEU A 128 -16.13 18.43 14.04
N GLN A 129 -16.30 19.26 15.08
CA GLN A 129 -17.59 19.82 15.49
C GLN A 129 -17.87 21.16 14.79
N ASP A 130 -16.81 21.94 14.58
CA ASP A 130 -16.87 23.28 14.02
C ASP A 130 -15.94 23.42 12.81
N PHE A 131 -16.27 24.38 11.94
CA PHE A 131 -15.44 24.71 10.79
C PHE A 131 -14.04 25.14 11.23
N ASP A 132 -13.03 24.42 10.74
CA ASP A 132 -11.62 24.69 10.99
C ASP A 132 -10.86 24.72 9.66
N LYS A 133 -10.53 25.93 9.20
CA LYS A 133 -9.87 26.14 7.91
C LYS A 133 -8.54 25.38 7.79
N ILE A 134 -7.76 25.32 8.87
CA ILE A 134 -6.44 24.67 8.89
C ILE A 134 -6.62 23.15 8.72
N GLN A 135 -7.50 22.54 9.48
CA GLN A 135 -7.79 21.11 9.37
C GLN A 135 -8.39 20.74 8.00
N LEU A 136 -9.38 21.50 7.56
CA LEU A 136 -10.07 21.26 6.28
C LEU A 136 -9.15 21.46 5.07
N SER A 137 -8.17 22.35 5.15
CA SER A 137 -7.17 22.55 4.07
C SER A 137 -6.28 21.34 3.82
N LYS A 138 -6.25 20.37 4.72
CA LYS A 138 -5.51 19.12 4.54
C LYS A 138 -6.13 18.22 3.46
N ILE A 139 -7.45 18.31 3.25
CA ILE A 139 -8.18 17.51 2.25
C ILE A 139 -8.89 18.33 1.18
N ILE A 140 -9.09 19.62 1.41
CA ILE A 140 -9.74 20.55 0.46
C ILE A 140 -8.66 21.40 -0.22
N GLU A 141 -8.66 21.41 -1.56
CA GLU A 141 -7.81 22.28 -2.35
C GLU A 141 -8.45 23.64 -2.56
N LYS A 142 -9.70 23.66 -3.06
CA LYS A 142 -10.46 24.88 -3.34
C LYS A 142 -11.96 24.65 -3.14
N VAL A 143 -12.66 25.74 -2.78
CA VAL A 143 -14.11 25.78 -2.75
C VAL A 143 -14.57 26.87 -3.71
N PHE A 144 -15.44 26.51 -4.64
CA PHE A 144 -16.05 27.43 -5.59
C PHE A 144 -17.53 27.63 -5.22
N ILE A 145 -17.93 28.89 -5.07
CA ILE A 145 -19.31 29.25 -4.80
C ILE A 145 -19.87 29.94 -6.03
N TYR A 146 -20.90 29.35 -6.62
CA TYR A 146 -21.64 29.88 -7.76
C TYR A 146 -23.01 30.38 -7.34
N GLU A 147 -23.57 31.29 -8.07
CA GLU A 147 -24.92 31.78 -7.82
C GLU A 147 -25.96 30.96 -8.60
N PRO A 148 -27.17 30.75 -8.05
CA PRO A 148 -27.62 30.85 -6.66
C PRO A 148 -27.40 29.53 -5.88
N GLY A 149 -26.67 29.59 -4.76
CA GLY A 149 -26.58 28.48 -3.79
C GLY A 149 -25.87 27.21 -4.25
N ARG A 150 -25.11 27.26 -5.35
CA ARG A 150 -24.35 26.14 -5.87
C ARG A 150 -22.90 26.21 -5.38
N MET A 151 -22.40 25.10 -4.86
CA MET A 151 -21.04 24.98 -4.38
C MET A 151 -20.35 23.77 -5.02
N GLU A 152 -19.11 23.95 -5.41
CA GLU A 152 -18.20 22.87 -5.84
C GLU A 152 -16.97 22.84 -4.95
N ILE A 153 -16.55 21.66 -4.52
CA ILE A 153 -15.36 21.45 -3.72
C ILE A 153 -14.35 20.66 -4.54
N SER A 154 -13.15 21.23 -4.71
CA SER A 154 -12.00 20.55 -5.27
C SER A 154 -11.22 19.92 -4.13
N TRP A 155 -11.07 18.60 -4.16
CA TRP A 155 -10.39 17.81 -3.14
C TRP A 155 -8.92 17.63 -3.48
N LYS A 156 -8.07 17.64 -2.46
CA LYS A 156 -6.69 17.17 -2.60
C LYS A 156 -6.70 15.66 -2.77
N MET A 157 -6.18 15.22 -3.91
CA MET A 157 -6.06 13.80 -4.22
C MET A 157 -4.63 13.36 -3.94
N ASP A 158 -4.44 12.53 -2.93
CA ASP A 158 -3.15 11.94 -2.65
C ASP A 158 -2.82 10.83 -3.65
N ASP A 159 -1.56 10.74 -4.04
CA ASP A 159 -0.99 9.73 -4.95
C ASP A 159 -1.32 8.27 -4.54
N ILE A 160 -1.67 8.05 -3.27
CA ILE A 160 -2.08 6.75 -2.73
C ILE A 160 -3.27 6.15 -3.49
N PHE A 161 -4.17 7.01 -4.02
CA PHE A 161 -5.35 6.57 -4.76
C PHE A 161 -5.13 6.39 -6.26
N TYR A 162 -4.07 6.98 -6.84
CA TYR A 162 -3.88 7.05 -8.29
C TYR A 162 -2.79 6.15 -8.86
N LYS A 163 -1.82 5.69 -8.05
CA LYS A 163 -0.67 4.93 -8.57
C LYS A 163 -0.97 3.46 -8.91
N GLU A 164 -2.12 2.93 -8.51
CA GLU A 164 -2.46 1.52 -8.76
C GLU A 164 -3.24 1.26 -10.06
N GLU A 165 -3.76 2.30 -10.74
CA GLU A 165 -4.49 2.12 -12.00
C GLU A 165 -3.60 2.05 -13.25
N LYS A 166 -2.27 2.13 -13.11
CA LYS A 166 -1.31 2.12 -14.22
C LYS A 166 -0.34 0.94 -14.20
N ALA A 167 -0.62 -0.07 -13.42
CA ALA A 167 0.17 -1.30 -13.47
C ALA A 167 -0.49 -2.35 -14.37
#